data_5fca4945727e3d170954792ccaa8d3b5
#
_entry.id   5fca4945727e3d170954792ccaa8d3b5
#
_cell.length_a   1.000
_cell.length_b   1.000
_cell.length_c   1.000
_cell.angle_alpha   90.00
_cell.angle_beta   90.00
_cell.angle_gamma   90.00
#
_symmetry.space_group_name_H-M   'P 1'
#
loop_
_entity.id
_entity.type
_entity.pdbx_description
1 polymer ?
#
loop_
_entity_poly.entity_id
_entity_poly.type
_entity_poly.pdbx_seq_one_letter_code
_entity_poly.pdbx_strand_id
1 'polypeptide(L)'
;MTVAVAHQVSPTSRKALTQAVQEATYRGTDLAVLHVVASIDADTTEAYRLGVSDEIEKVIGDTPPVPWKLHLATAGVDIADTLLGLVDTLDADLLVIGARQRSPVGKALLGSVAQAVILHASVPVLVVKAP
;
A
#
# COMPACT_ATOMS: atom_id res chain seq x y z
N MET A 1 -3.83 -16.27 -4.99
CA MET A 1 -4.57 -15.03 -5.28
C MET A 1 -4.38 -14.07 -4.11
N THR A 2 -4.03 -12.83 -4.37
CA THR A 2 -3.71 -11.86 -3.33
C THR A 2 -4.07 -10.45 -3.79
N VAL A 3 -4.66 -9.66 -2.90
CA VAL A 3 -4.81 -8.21 -3.08
C VAL A 3 -3.64 -7.54 -2.37
N ALA A 4 -2.94 -6.66 -3.06
CA ALA A 4 -1.85 -5.87 -2.48
C ALA A 4 -2.28 -4.42 -2.31
N VAL A 5 -1.79 -3.77 -1.26
CA VAL A 5 -2.02 -2.34 -1.04
C VAL A 5 -0.70 -1.65 -0.73
N ALA A 6 -0.45 -0.53 -1.38
CA ALA A 6 0.68 0.33 -1.07
C ALA A 6 0.34 1.15 0.18
N HIS A 7 1.16 1.03 1.21
CA HIS A 7 0.90 1.61 2.52
C HIS A 7 1.93 2.66 2.90
N GLN A 8 1.43 3.77 3.44
CA GLN A 8 2.22 4.78 4.14
C GLN A 8 1.41 5.27 5.33
N VAL A 9 2.06 5.91 6.30
CA VAL A 9 1.35 6.46 7.46
C VAL A 9 0.77 7.82 7.05
N SER A 10 -0.45 7.82 6.53
CA SER A 10 -1.13 9.02 6.06
C SER A 10 -2.64 8.77 5.97
N PRO A 11 -3.47 9.82 6.00
CA PRO A 11 -4.93 9.65 5.84
C PRO A 11 -5.31 9.01 4.50
N THR A 12 -4.60 9.36 3.43
CA THR A 12 -4.84 8.78 2.09
C THR A 12 -4.57 7.29 2.10
N SER A 13 -3.49 6.87 2.73
CA SER A 13 -3.12 5.48 2.82
C SER A 13 -4.08 4.68 3.70
N ARG A 14 -4.60 5.28 4.77
CA ARG A 14 -5.62 4.62 5.60
C ARG A 14 -6.88 4.32 4.80
N LYS A 15 -7.30 5.25 3.96
CA LYS A 15 -8.46 5.07 3.10
C LYS A 15 -8.21 3.97 2.07
N ALA A 16 -7.03 3.95 1.47
CA ALA A 16 -6.63 2.89 0.54
C ALA A 16 -6.60 1.52 1.23
N LEU A 17 -6.09 1.45 2.44
CA LEU A 17 -6.05 0.21 3.22
C LEU A 17 -7.46 -0.32 3.50
N THR A 18 -8.37 0.55 3.89
CA THR A 18 -9.77 0.18 4.12
C THR A 18 -10.41 -0.39 2.85
N GLN A 19 -10.17 0.26 1.71
CA GLN A 19 -10.70 -0.22 0.44
C GLN A 19 -10.06 -1.55 0.04
N ALA A 20 -8.78 -1.73 0.32
CA ALA A 20 -8.09 -2.99 0.01
C ALA A 20 -8.65 -4.15 0.82
N VAL A 21 -8.99 -3.92 2.09
CA VAL A 21 -9.65 -4.93 2.93
C VAL A 21 -10.99 -5.34 2.31
N GLN A 22 -11.77 -4.36 1.84
CA GLN A 22 -13.05 -4.64 1.18
C GLN A 22 -12.86 -5.46 -0.08
N GLU A 23 -11.88 -5.10 -0.91
CA GLU A 23 -11.60 -5.83 -2.14
C GLU A 23 -11.16 -7.27 -1.85
N ALA A 24 -10.29 -7.46 -0.88
CA ALA A 24 -9.85 -8.80 -0.48
C ALA A 24 -11.03 -9.63 0.05
N THR A 25 -11.93 -9.00 0.79
CA THR A 25 -13.12 -9.66 1.32
C THR A 25 -14.05 -10.10 0.18
N TYR A 26 -14.31 -9.23 -0.78
CA TYR A 26 -15.17 -9.55 -1.93
C TYR A 26 -14.59 -10.69 -2.77
N ARG A 27 -13.27 -10.74 -2.89
CA ARG A 27 -12.59 -11.74 -3.70
C ARG A 27 -12.31 -13.04 -2.93
N GLY A 28 -12.55 -13.03 -1.62
CA GLY A 28 -12.29 -14.21 -0.78
C GLY A 28 -10.82 -14.56 -0.72
N THR A 29 -9.94 -13.57 -0.63
CA THR A 29 -8.49 -13.77 -0.67
C THR A 29 -7.80 -13.03 0.47
N ASP A 30 -6.48 -13.22 0.58
CA ASP A 30 -5.66 -12.53 1.57
C ASP A 30 -5.22 -11.15 1.08
N LEU A 31 -4.66 -10.38 2.02
CA LEU A 31 -4.21 -9.02 1.79
C LEU A 31 -2.72 -8.91 2.08
N ALA A 32 -1.95 -8.39 1.13
CA ALA A 32 -0.55 -8.05 1.33
C ALA A 32 -0.42 -6.54 1.48
N VAL A 33 0.06 -6.08 2.64
CA VAL A 33 0.29 -4.66 2.90
C VAL A 33 1.75 -4.37 2.61
N LEU A 34 2.02 -3.58 1.58
CA LEU A 34 3.36 -3.29 1.09
C LEU A 34 3.80 -1.91 1.60
N HIS A 35 4.76 -1.89 2.50
CA HIS A 35 5.30 -0.65 3.04
C HIS A 35 6.75 -0.51 2.59
N VAL A 36 6.98 0.36 1.62
CA VAL A 36 8.29 0.55 0.99
C VAL A 36 8.79 1.95 1.31
N VAL A 37 9.98 2.03 1.86
CA VAL A 37 10.64 3.28 2.22
C VAL A 37 12.04 3.34 1.61
N ALA A 38 12.62 4.53 1.56
CA ALA A 38 13.96 4.71 0.99
C ALA A 38 15.02 3.96 1.80
N SER A 39 14.96 4.06 3.12
CA SER A 39 15.91 3.38 4.01
C SER A 39 15.32 3.24 5.41
N ILE A 40 15.83 2.27 6.15
CA ILE A 40 15.51 2.05 7.57
C ILE A 40 16.85 1.84 8.29
N ASP A 41 17.01 2.48 9.45
CA ASP A 41 18.17 2.25 10.29
C ASP A 41 18.19 0.78 10.76
N ALA A 42 19.30 0.08 10.53
CA ALA A 42 19.41 -1.33 10.86
C ALA A 42 19.12 -1.63 12.35
N ASP A 43 19.51 -0.71 13.24
CA ASP A 43 19.32 -0.89 14.68
C ASP A 43 17.87 -0.71 15.11
N THR A 44 17.03 -0.08 14.29
CA THR A 44 15.64 0.24 14.62
C THR A 44 14.64 -0.49 13.72
N THR A 45 15.08 -1.42 12.87
CA THR A 45 14.22 -2.09 11.89
C THR A 45 13.04 -2.79 12.56
N GLU A 46 13.25 -3.53 13.64
CA GLU A 46 12.18 -4.25 14.31
C GLU A 46 11.19 -3.29 14.97
N ALA A 47 11.67 -2.24 15.62
CA ALA A 47 10.80 -1.22 16.20
C ALA A 47 9.99 -0.52 15.13
N TYR A 48 10.57 -0.24 13.98
CA TYR A 48 9.88 0.36 12.85
C TYR A 48 8.78 -0.56 12.33
N ARG A 49 9.08 -1.85 12.16
CA ARG A 49 8.11 -2.86 11.73
C ARG A 49 6.91 -2.92 12.68
N LEU A 50 7.18 -2.94 13.98
CA LEU A 50 6.11 -2.99 14.98
C LEU A 50 5.25 -1.74 14.94
N GLY A 51 5.85 -0.57 14.76
CA GLY A 51 5.11 0.68 14.64
C GLY A 51 4.20 0.71 13.42
N VAL A 52 4.69 0.25 12.27
CA VAL A 52 3.89 0.15 11.05
C VAL A 52 2.76 -0.86 11.22
N SER A 53 3.05 -2.01 11.80
CA SER A 53 2.05 -3.04 12.07
C SER A 53 0.93 -2.52 12.98
N ASP A 54 1.29 -1.75 14.02
CA ASP A 54 0.31 -1.15 14.92
C ASP A 54 -0.60 -0.17 14.17
N GLU A 55 -0.05 0.63 13.28
CA GLU A 55 -0.84 1.56 12.47
C GLU A 55 -1.82 0.82 11.56
N ILE A 56 -1.39 -0.29 10.99
CA ILE A 56 -2.25 -1.13 10.15
C ILE A 56 -3.37 -1.72 10.99
N GLU A 57 -3.07 -2.25 12.16
CA GLU A 57 -4.05 -2.85 13.06
C GLU A 57 -5.10 -1.84 13.52
N LYS A 58 -4.72 -0.58 13.72
CA LYS A 58 -5.69 0.47 14.07
C LYS A 58 -6.74 0.68 12.99
N VAL A 59 -6.39 0.42 11.74
CA VAL A 59 -7.32 0.58 10.60
C VAL A 59 -8.11 -0.70 10.36
N ILE A 60 -7.45 -1.85 10.37
CA ILE A 60 -8.08 -3.15 10.06
C ILE A 60 -8.88 -3.70 11.25
N GLY A 61 -8.41 -3.45 12.47
CA GLY A 61 -9.05 -3.96 13.68
C GLY A 61 -8.49 -5.28 14.17
N ASP A 62 -8.98 -5.75 15.31
CA ASP A 62 -8.49 -6.95 16.00
C ASP A 62 -8.98 -8.24 15.34
N THR A 63 -10.11 -8.18 14.65
CA THR A 63 -10.70 -9.34 13.98
C THR A 63 -10.87 -9.04 12.50
N PRO A 64 -9.77 -9.06 11.74
CA PRO A 64 -9.85 -8.74 10.31
C PRO A 64 -10.69 -9.76 9.55
N PRO A 65 -11.48 -9.32 8.56
CA PRO A 65 -12.29 -10.23 7.75
C PRO A 65 -11.47 -11.11 6.82
N VAL A 66 -10.19 -10.76 6.59
CA VAL A 66 -9.29 -11.52 5.74
C VAL A 66 -7.92 -11.62 6.41
N PRO A 67 -7.15 -12.67 6.15
CA PRO A 67 -5.75 -12.71 6.60
C PRO A 67 -4.95 -11.62 5.92
N TRP A 68 -4.02 -11.01 6.66
CA TRP A 68 -3.14 -9.99 6.07
C TRP A 68 -1.71 -10.16 6.56
N LYS A 69 -0.77 -9.67 5.78
CA LYS A 69 0.64 -9.71 6.12
C LYS A 69 1.31 -8.42 5.69
N LEU A 70 2.17 -7.91 6.56
CA LEU A 70 3.00 -6.75 6.27
C LEU A 70 4.27 -7.19 5.55
N HIS A 71 4.55 -6.56 4.41
CA HIS A 71 5.80 -6.68 3.67
C HIS A 71 6.52 -5.34 3.74
N LEU A 72 7.58 -5.29 4.52
CA LEU A 72 8.39 -4.10 4.72
C LEU A 72 9.64 -4.21 3.87
N ALA A 73 9.91 -3.21 3.05
CA ALA A 73 11.05 -3.21 2.16
C ALA A 73 11.71 -1.84 2.06
N THR A 74 13.00 -1.84 1.76
CA THR A 74 13.75 -0.62 1.48
C THR A 74 14.12 -0.57 0.01
N ALA A 75 13.97 0.58 -0.61
CA ALA A 75 14.10 0.75 -2.04
C ALA A 75 15.26 1.66 -2.47
N GLY A 76 15.93 2.30 -1.54
CA GLY A 76 16.89 3.33 -1.91
C GLY A 76 16.19 4.47 -2.62
N VAL A 77 16.41 4.60 -3.94
CA VAL A 77 15.91 5.72 -4.70
C VAL A 77 14.63 5.44 -5.50
N ASP A 78 14.30 4.17 -5.76
CA ASP A 78 13.15 3.84 -6.61
C ASP A 78 12.11 3.01 -5.85
N ILE A 79 11.21 3.72 -5.17
CA ILE A 79 10.14 3.11 -4.40
C ILE A 79 9.14 2.40 -5.32
N ALA A 80 8.81 2.99 -6.45
CA ALA A 80 7.85 2.40 -7.38
C ALA A 80 8.32 1.05 -7.94
N ASP A 81 9.59 0.96 -8.34
CA ASP A 81 10.16 -0.29 -8.84
C ASP A 81 10.12 -1.40 -7.78
N THR A 82 10.49 -1.07 -6.56
CA THR A 82 10.47 -2.04 -5.46
C THR A 82 9.04 -2.50 -5.16
N LEU A 83 8.11 -1.55 -5.16
CA LEU A 83 6.69 -1.86 -4.94
C LEU A 83 6.16 -2.81 -6.02
N LEU A 84 6.45 -2.52 -7.29
CA LEU A 84 6.01 -3.35 -8.42
C LEU A 84 6.69 -4.72 -8.40
N GLY A 85 7.96 -4.78 -8.00
CA GLY A 85 8.66 -6.04 -7.83
C GLY A 85 8.02 -6.93 -6.77
N LEU A 86 7.56 -6.35 -5.66
CA LEU A 86 6.85 -7.08 -4.63
C LEU A 86 5.50 -7.60 -5.15
N VAL A 87 4.78 -6.80 -5.92
CA VAL A 87 3.51 -7.21 -6.54
C VAL A 87 3.72 -8.45 -7.40
N ASP A 88 4.78 -8.45 -8.20
CA ASP A 88 5.10 -9.58 -9.07
C ASP A 88 5.55 -10.81 -8.26
N THR A 89 6.42 -10.62 -7.28
CA THR A 89 6.93 -11.70 -6.44
C THR A 89 5.81 -12.39 -5.65
N LEU A 90 4.86 -11.61 -5.16
CA LEU A 90 3.73 -12.11 -4.38
C LEU A 90 2.58 -12.62 -5.25
N ASP A 91 2.72 -12.49 -6.56
CA ASP A 91 1.69 -12.90 -7.52
C ASP A 91 0.33 -12.26 -7.19
N ALA A 92 0.35 -10.97 -6.90
CA ALA A 92 -0.86 -10.23 -6.58
C ALA A 92 -1.74 -10.05 -7.83
N ASP A 93 -3.04 -10.06 -7.64
CA ASP A 93 -4.03 -9.91 -8.72
C ASP A 93 -4.54 -8.49 -8.86
N LEU A 94 -4.36 -7.69 -7.84
CA LEU A 94 -4.82 -6.31 -7.78
C LEU A 94 -3.86 -5.52 -6.88
N LEU A 95 -3.55 -4.31 -7.30
CA LEU A 95 -2.80 -3.38 -6.46
C LEU A 95 -3.69 -2.17 -6.16
N VAL A 96 -3.87 -1.88 -4.87
CA VAL A 96 -4.63 -0.72 -4.40
C VAL A 96 -3.65 0.36 -3.97
N ILE A 97 -3.84 1.57 -4.46
CA ILE A 97 -3.02 2.72 -4.07
C ILE A 97 -3.89 3.91 -3.71
N GLY A 98 -3.41 4.73 -2.80
CA GLY A 98 -4.04 6.00 -2.48
C GLY A 98 -3.51 7.11 -3.36
N ALA A 99 -4.39 8.01 -3.78
CA ALA A 99 -4.00 9.20 -4.51
C ALA A 99 -4.60 10.41 -3.80
N ARG A 100 -3.75 11.38 -3.48
CA ARG A 100 -4.21 12.61 -2.85
C ARG A 100 -4.84 13.49 -3.91
N GLN A 101 -6.12 13.76 -3.74
CA GLN A 101 -6.81 14.74 -4.57
C GLN A 101 -6.72 16.07 -3.87
N ARG A 102 -5.75 16.89 -4.29
CA ARG A 102 -5.50 18.13 -3.61
C ARG A 102 -4.92 19.16 -4.55
N SER A 103 -5.59 20.29 -4.61
CA SER A 103 -5.04 21.46 -5.27
C SER A 103 -5.84 22.68 -4.85
N PRO A 104 -5.18 23.81 -4.56
CA PRO A 104 -5.88 25.08 -4.36
C PRO A 104 -6.64 25.53 -5.59
N VAL A 105 -6.34 24.98 -6.77
CA VAL A 105 -7.00 25.32 -8.03
C VAL A 105 -7.84 24.15 -8.59
N GLY A 106 -8.11 23.14 -7.76
CA GLY A 106 -9.00 22.04 -8.14
C GLY A 106 -8.39 21.00 -9.05
N LYS A 107 -7.07 20.95 -9.21
CA LYS A 107 -6.41 19.96 -10.04
C LYS A 107 -6.08 18.72 -9.22
N ALA A 108 -6.39 17.55 -9.75
CA ALA A 108 -5.92 16.29 -9.17
C ALA A 108 -4.43 16.17 -9.40
N LEU A 109 -3.68 15.90 -8.33
CA LEU A 109 -2.25 15.69 -8.40
C LEU A 109 -1.95 14.25 -7.99
N LEU A 110 -1.40 13.48 -8.93
CA LEU A 110 -0.84 12.16 -8.62
C LEU A 110 0.63 12.34 -8.27
N GLY A 111 1.05 11.74 -7.16
CA GLY A 111 2.46 11.71 -6.82
C GLY A 111 3.26 10.88 -7.82
N SER A 112 4.58 11.07 -7.85
CA SER A 112 5.46 10.37 -8.78
C SER A 112 5.39 8.85 -8.65
N VAL A 113 5.29 8.34 -7.43
CA VAL A 113 5.16 6.90 -7.19
C VAL A 113 3.84 6.37 -7.76
N ALA A 114 2.73 7.08 -7.51
CA ALA A 114 1.43 6.68 -8.03
C ALA A 114 1.40 6.68 -9.56
N GLN A 115 2.00 7.68 -10.20
CA GLN A 115 2.10 7.74 -11.66
C GLN A 115 2.88 6.55 -12.22
N ALA A 116 4.04 6.26 -11.64
CA ALA A 116 4.87 5.15 -12.08
C ALA A 116 4.15 3.80 -11.92
N VAL A 117 3.46 3.62 -10.80
CA VAL A 117 2.69 2.40 -10.53
C VAL A 117 1.57 2.24 -11.57
N ILE A 118 0.81 3.29 -11.84
CA ILE A 118 -0.29 3.23 -12.80
C ILE A 118 0.24 2.87 -14.20
N LEU A 119 1.37 3.45 -14.59
CA LEU A 119 1.92 3.24 -15.94
C LEU A 119 2.59 1.88 -16.12
N HIS A 120 3.17 1.31 -15.07
CA HIS A 120 4.05 0.15 -15.20
C HIS A 120 3.58 -1.11 -14.48
N ALA A 121 2.44 -1.07 -13.77
CA ALA A 121 1.94 -2.25 -13.09
C ALA A 121 1.53 -3.33 -14.09
N SER A 122 1.84 -4.58 -13.75
CA SER A 122 1.44 -5.76 -14.54
C SER A 122 0.04 -6.26 -14.18
N VAL A 123 -0.57 -5.67 -13.16
CA VAL A 123 -1.90 -6.05 -12.67
C VAL A 123 -2.81 -4.82 -12.66
N PRO A 124 -4.14 -5.02 -12.57
CA PRO A 124 -5.04 -3.87 -12.39
C PRO A 124 -4.69 -3.06 -11.16
N VAL A 125 -4.85 -1.75 -11.26
CA VAL A 125 -4.57 -0.81 -10.16
C VAL A 125 -5.86 -0.09 -9.81
N LEU A 126 -6.25 -0.20 -8.54
CA LEU A 126 -7.37 0.55 -7.99
C LEU A 126 -6.84 1.78 -7.28
N VAL A 127 -7.20 2.95 -7.79
CA VAL A 127 -6.76 4.23 -7.22
C VAL A 127 -7.84 4.74 -6.28
N VAL A 128 -7.50 4.88 -5.01
CA VAL A 128 -8.42 5.36 -3.98
C VAL A 128 -8.10 6.83 -3.71
N LYS A 129 -9.03 7.68 -4.08
CA LYS A 129 -8.85 9.14 -3.94
C LYS A 129 -9.24 9.59 -2.54
N ALA A 130 -8.46 10.48 -1.98
CA ALA A 130 -8.73 11.12 -0.70
C ALA A 130 -8.57 12.63 -0.84
N PRO A 131 -9.37 13.42 -0.10
CA PRO A 131 -9.25 14.87 -0.12
C PRO A 131 -7.87 15.35 0.34
#